data_091c3508ec990290253b9390d112d782
#
_entry.id   091c3508ec990290253b9390d112d782
#
_cell.length_a   1.000
_cell.length_b   1.000
_cell.length_c   1.000
_cell.angle_alpha   90.00
_cell.angle_beta   90.00
_cell.angle_gamma   90.00
#
_symmetry.space_group_name_H-M   'P 1'
#
loop_
_entity.id
_entity.type
_entity.pdbx_description
1 polymer ?
#
loop_
_entity_poly.entity_id
_entity_poly.type
_entity_poly.pdbx_seq_one_letter_code
_entity_poly.pdbx_strand_id
1 'polypeptide(L)'
;YACIITLLVFALCLSSCKGNDRQTKDGISGATKSRYSELEINEYNGIKLDPSIGPRDNSINGIQKVEITNYALKVTGLVKNPVSLTYKDVLMLPAYEKLVTLNCVEGWHATILWKGVLLSDIIGLAEADIKSNTVIFHSIDGYTTSLPLQVILDKKMILAYSSNKITLPPALGYPFILVAEDKAGYKWARWVTEIELSANANYKGYWEQRGYPN
;
A
#
# COMPACT_ATOMS: atom_id res chain seq x y z
N TYR A 1 1.02 -75.60 24.10
CA TYR A 1 1.01 -74.32 24.82
C TYR A 1 1.13 -73.24 23.77
N ALA A 2 0.00 -72.60 23.39
CA ALA A 2 -0.07 -71.51 22.45
C ALA A 2 0.05 -70.17 23.23
N CYS A 3 1.05 -69.39 22.88
CA CYS A 3 1.27 -68.07 23.44
C CYS A 3 0.63 -67.02 22.49
N ILE A 4 -0.48 -66.41 22.90
CA ILE A 4 -1.19 -65.37 22.16
C ILE A 4 -0.50 -63.99 22.52
N ILE A 5 0.18 -63.42 21.54
CA ILE A 5 0.74 -62.08 21.67
C ILE A 5 -0.33 -61.11 21.21
N THR A 6 -0.90 -60.34 22.16
CA THR A 6 -1.87 -59.25 21.89
C THR A 6 -1.09 -58.01 21.51
N LEU A 7 -1.17 -57.62 20.25
CA LEU A 7 -0.59 -56.36 19.74
C LEU A 7 -1.54 -55.21 20.09
N LEU A 8 -1.16 -54.37 21.04
CA LEU A 8 -1.87 -53.12 21.35
C LEU A 8 -1.46 -52.07 20.30
N VAL A 9 -2.34 -51.77 19.37
CA VAL A 9 -2.18 -50.66 18.42
C VAL A 9 -2.58 -49.36 19.15
N PHE A 10 -1.60 -48.56 19.51
CA PHE A 10 -1.82 -47.23 20.03
C PHE A 10 -2.11 -46.29 18.85
N ALA A 11 -3.39 -45.99 18.60
CA ALA A 11 -3.81 -44.99 17.63
C ALA A 11 -3.52 -43.59 18.22
N LEU A 12 -2.43 -42.98 17.79
CA LEU A 12 -2.20 -41.54 18.03
C LEU A 12 -3.23 -40.74 17.19
N CYS A 13 -4.28 -40.28 17.84
CA CYS A 13 -5.13 -39.25 17.30
C CYS A 13 -4.33 -37.93 17.24
N LEU A 14 -3.71 -37.63 16.10
CA LEU A 14 -3.24 -36.32 15.76
C LEU A 14 -4.49 -35.41 15.56
N SER A 15 -4.96 -34.83 16.65
CA SER A 15 -5.92 -33.72 16.56
C SER A 15 -5.25 -32.57 15.86
N SER A 16 -5.41 -32.50 14.54
CA SER A 16 -5.12 -31.31 13.75
C SER A 16 -6.07 -30.22 14.25
N CYS A 17 -5.60 -29.36 15.15
CA CYS A 17 -6.25 -28.08 15.41
C CYS A 17 -6.24 -27.27 14.11
N LYS A 18 -7.26 -27.46 13.27
CA LYS A 18 -7.64 -26.46 12.26
C LYS A 18 -8.11 -25.25 13.05
N GLY A 19 -7.19 -24.31 13.29
CA GLY A 19 -7.53 -22.98 13.73
C GLY A 19 -8.59 -22.44 12.77
N ASN A 20 -9.78 -22.20 13.28
CA ASN A 20 -10.87 -21.56 12.55
C ASN A 20 -10.44 -20.11 12.33
N ASP A 21 -9.65 -19.87 11.29
CA ASP A 21 -9.22 -18.55 10.87
C ASP A 21 -10.48 -17.85 10.30
N ARG A 22 -11.25 -17.24 11.22
CA ARG A 22 -12.40 -16.42 10.82
C ARG A 22 -11.84 -15.28 9.99
N GLN A 23 -11.94 -15.38 8.66
CA GLN A 23 -11.75 -14.23 7.80
C GLN A 23 -12.64 -13.11 8.35
N THR A 24 -12.02 -12.03 8.79
CA THR A 24 -12.74 -10.81 9.14
C THR A 24 -13.41 -10.29 7.87
N LYS A 25 -14.43 -9.46 7.99
CA LYS A 25 -15.13 -8.82 6.84
C LYS A 25 -14.17 -8.13 5.87
N ASP A 26 -12.93 -7.92 6.27
CA ASP A 26 -11.85 -7.21 5.57
C ASP A 26 -10.94 -8.15 4.77
N GLY A 27 -11.20 -9.45 4.72
CA GLY A 27 -10.33 -10.42 4.03
C GLY A 27 -8.97 -10.67 4.72
N ILE A 28 -8.71 -10.05 5.89
CA ILE A 28 -7.47 -10.19 6.65
C ILE A 28 -7.75 -10.93 7.94
N SER A 29 -7.05 -12.04 8.18
CA SER A 29 -7.23 -12.80 9.40
C SER A 29 -6.77 -12.05 10.66
N GLY A 30 -7.39 -12.33 11.80
CA GLY A 30 -6.96 -11.79 13.09
C GLY A 30 -5.50 -12.15 13.39
N ALA A 31 -5.06 -13.36 13.05
CA ALA A 31 -3.68 -13.81 13.22
C ALA A 31 -2.70 -12.96 12.38
N THR A 32 -3.08 -12.59 11.16
CA THR A 32 -2.26 -11.70 10.32
C THR A 32 -2.14 -10.32 10.95
N LYS A 33 -3.24 -9.74 11.42
CA LYS A 33 -3.23 -8.43 12.11
C LYS A 33 -2.33 -8.45 13.36
N SER A 34 -2.47 -9.48 14.22
CA SER A 34 -1.62 -9.64 15.41
C SER A 34 -0.14 -9.72 15.05
N ARG A 35 0.22 -10.51 14.04
CA ARG A 35 1.60 -10.65 13.59
C ARG A 35 2.23 -9.32 13.17
N TYR A 36 1.49 -8.49 12.43
CA TYR A 36 2.01 -7.18 12.05
C TYR A 36 2.11 -6.23 13.25
N SER A 37 1.12 -6.24 14.17
CA SER A 37 1.15 -5.43 15.39
C SER A 37 2.33 -5.75 16.32
N GLU A 38 2.84 -6.98 16.30
CA GLU A 38 4.03 -7.39 17.08
C GLU A 38 5.36 -6.90 16.46
N LEU A 39 5.38 -6.63 15.16
CA LEU A 39 6.58 -6.25 14.42
C LEU A 39 6.73 -4.74 14.26
N GLU A 40 5.63 -4.01 14.24
CA GLU A 40 5.62 -2.57 14.01
C GLU A 40 5.82 -1.78 15.31
N ILE A 41 6.37 -0.56 15.19
CA ILE A 41 6.40 0.37 16.32
C ILE A 41 4.99 0.95 16.54
N ASN A 42 4.64 1.22 17.81
CA ASN A 42 3.34 1.78 18.20
C ASN A 42 3.41 3.23 18.71
N GLU A 43 4.63 3.80 18.73
CA GLU A 43 4.89 5.18 19.13
C GLU A 43 6.07 5.76 18.33
N TYR A 44 6.01 7.04 18.01
CA TYR A 44 7.09 7.78 17.38
C TYR A 44 7.08 9.25 17.89
N ASN A 45 8.21 9.68 18.49
CA ASN A 45 8.37 11.02 19.05
C ASN A 45 7.23 11.43 20.03
N GLY A 46 6.80 10.50 20.89
CA GLY A 46 5.71 10.73 21.86
C GLY A 46 4.29 10.69 21.25
N ILE A 47 4.16 10.39 19.96
CA ILE A 47 2.88 10.27 19.28
C ILE A 47 2.55 8.79 19.12
N LYS A 48 1.37 8.38 19.62
CA LYS A 48 0.86 7.03 19.45
C LYS A 48 0.52 6.79 17.99
N LEU A 49 0.97 5.64 17.44
CA LEU A 49 0.69 5.22 16.09
C LEU A 49 -0.48 4.23 16.05
N ASP A 50 -1.25 4.30 14.98
CA ASP A 50 -2.27 3.30 14.68
C ASP A 50 -1.63 2.13 13.93
N PRO A 51 -2.23 0.91 14.00
CA PRO A 51 -1.73 -0.23 13.27
C PRO A 51 -1.63 0.02 11.76
N SER A 52 -0.58 -0.47 11.13
CA SER A 52 -0.38 -0.40 9.67
C SER A 52 -1.52 -1.03 8.88
N ILE A 53 -2.11 -2.11 9.42
CA ILE A 53 -3.31 -2.71 8.84
C ILE A 53 -4.54 -2.07 9.46
N GLY A 54 -5.20 -1.23 8.69
CA GLY A 54 -6.39 -0.51 9.10
C GLY A 54 -7.60 -1.41 9.39
N PRO A 55 -8.70 -0.83 9.89
CA PRO A 55 -9.88 -1.57 10.32
C PRO A 55 -10.62 -2.26 9.15
N ARG A 56 -10.46 -1.76 7.92
CA ARG A 56 -11.16 -2.25 6.74
C ARG A 56 -10.26 -2.24 5.50
N ASP A 57 -10.49 -3.21 4.62
CA ASP A 57 -9.99 -3.19 3.26
C ASP A 57 -11.05 -2.59 2.33
N ASN A 58 -10.73 -1.46 1.71
CA ASN A 58 -11.57 -0.74 0.75
C ASN A 58 -11.01 -0.87 -0.68
N SER A 59 -10.29 -1.96 -0.98
CA SER A 59 -9.84 -2.25 -2.34
C SER A 59 -11.02 -2.57 -3.27
N ILE A 60 -10.86 -2.26 -4.55
CA ILE A 60 -11.91 -2.50 -5.56
C ILE A 60 -11.94 -3.96 -6.03
N ASN A 61 -10.81 -4.66 -5.93
CA ASN A 61 -10.63 -6.05 -6.38
C ASN A 61 -9.93 -6.93 -5.33
N GLY A 62 -10.09 -6.64 -4.02
CA GLY A 62 -9.45 -7.36 -2.93
C GLY A 62 -7.95 -7.04 -2.80
N ILE A 63 -7.33 -7.61 -1.76
CA ILE A 63 -5.92 -7.37 -1.45
C ILE A 63 -5.05 -8.03 -2.52
N GLN A 64 -4.17 -7.22 -3.13
CA GLN A 64 -3.28 -7.69 -4.17
C GLN A 64 -2.01 -8.30 -3.58
N LYS A 65 -1.55 -9.40 -4.17
CA LYS A 65 -0.25 -10.02 -3.89
C LYS A 65 0.65 -9.77 -5.09
N VAL A 66 1.61 -8.88 -4.92
CA VAL A 66 2.50 -8.46 -6.00
C VAL A 66 3.80 -9.24 -5.95
N GLU A 67 4.11 -9.95 -7.05
CA GLU A 67 5.39 -10.65 -7.22
C GLU A 67 6.47 -9.64 -7.62
N ILE A 68 7.38 -9.35 -6.69
CA ILE A 68 8.35 -8.27 -6.81
C ILE A 68 9.40 -8.49 -7.91
N THR A 69 9.65 -9.74 -8.27
CA THR A 69 10.61 -10.12 -9.32
C THR A 69 10.21 -9.61 -10.70
N ASN A 70 8.92 -9.46 -10.95
CA ASN A 70 8.36 -8.98 -12.21
C ASN A 70 7.76 -7.58 -12.08
N TYR A 71 7.94 -6.93 -10.92
CA TYR A 71 7.38 -5.62 -10.67
C TYR A 71 8.23 -4.52 -11.31
N ALA A 72 7.55 -3.55 -11.93
CA ALA A 72 8.15 -2.30 -12.37
C ALA A 72 7.21 -1.13 -12.08
N LEU A 73 7.75 -0.06 -11.51
CA LEU A 73 7.11 1.24 -11.40
C LEU A 73 7.43 2.05 -12.66
N LYS A 74 6.41 2.42 -13.41
CA LYS A 74 6.56 3.24 -14.62
C LYS A 74 6.29 4.70 -14.34
N VAL A 75 7.04 5.58 -15.00
CA VAL A 75 6.71 7.02 -15.09
C VAL A 75 6.55 7.36 -16.55
N THR A 76 5.37 7.80 -16.94
CA THR A 76 4.91 7.94 -18.34
C THR A 76 4.13 9.24 -18.57
N GLY A 77 3.47 9.33 -19.72
CA GLY A 77 2.65 10.47 -20.11
C GLY A 77 3.49 11.63 -20.61
N LEU A 78 3.20 12.84 -20.14
CA LEU A 78 3.91 14.07 -20.53
C LEU A 78 5.25 14.18 -19.82
N VAL A 79 6.20 13.36 -20.24
CA VAL A 79 7.60 13.32 -19.80
C VAL A 79 8.51 13.26 -21.01
N LYS A 80 9.76 13.73 -20.88
CA LYS A 80 10.75 13.63 -21.95
C LYS A 80 11.32 12.21 -22.07
N ASN A 81 11.59 11.58 -20.92
CA ASN A 81 12.25 10.30 -20.81
C ASN A 81 11.41 9.35 -19.96
N PRO A 82 10.46 8.59 -20.54
CA PRO A 82 9.73 7.58 -19.76
C PRO A 82 10.69 6.60 -19.07
N VAL A 83 10.46 6.33 -17.80
CA VAL A 83 11.30 5.42 -17.00
C VAL A 83 10.51 4.22 -16.49
N SER A 84 11.23 3.13 -16.26
CA SER A 84 10.71 1.91 -15.64
C SER A 84 11.69 1.48 -14.56
N LEU A 85 11.26 1.53 -13.31
CA LEU A 85 12.09 1.28 -12.14
C LEU A 85 11.68 -0.03 -11.49
N THR A 86 12.63 -0.91 -11.21
CA THR A 86 12.40 -2.07 -10.35
C THR A 86 12.14 -1.59 -8.91
N TYR A 87 11.58 -2.46 -8.07
CA TYR A 87 11.45 -2.18 -6.64
C TYR A 87 12.78 -1.75 -6.00
N LYS A 88 13.86 -2.46 -6.37
CA LYS A 88 15.21 -2.17 -5.87
C LYS A 88 15.69 -0.79 -6.30
N ASP A 89 15.45 -0.39 -7.55
CA ASP A 89 15.84 0.93 -8.05
C ASP A 89 15.17 2.04 -7.23
N VAL A 90 13.88 1.89 -6.93
CA VAL A 90 13.17 2.86 -6.08
C VAL A 90 13.76 2.90 -4.66
N LEU A 91 14.12 1.76 -4.07
CA LEU A 91 14.73 1.72 -2.73
C LEU A 91 16.14 2.34 -2.67
N MET A 92 16.82 2.52 -3.79
CA MET A 92 18.13 3.20 -3.87
C MET A 92 18.01 4.73 -3.91
N LEU A 93 16.82 5.27 -4.16
CA LEU A 93 16.59 6.71 -4.12
C LEU A 93 16.56 7.24 -2.67
N PRO A 94 16.79 8.54 -2.45
CA PRO A 94 16.72 9.14 -1.11
C PRO A 94 15.40 8.83 -0.42
N ALA A 95 15.46 8.35 0.81
CA ALA A 95 14.30 7.95 1.59
C ALA A 95 13.93 9.00 2.64
N TYR A 96 12.64 9.25 2.79
CA TYR A 96 12.07 10.23 3.71
C TYR A 96 11.05 9.57 4.62
N GLU A 97 11.01 10.02 5.87
CA GLU A 97 9.99 9.60 6.84
C GLU A 97 9.00 10.74 7.07
N LYS A 98 7.73 10.40 7.08
CA LYS A 98 6.64 11.34 7.34
C LYS A 98 5.62 10.70 8.28
N LEU A 99 5.26 11.43 9.34
CA LEU A 99 4.14 11.09 10.19
C LEU A 99 2.88 11.71 9.60
N VAL A 100 2.01 10.90 9.01
CA VAL A 100 0.80 11.38 8.32
C VAL A 100 -0.41 10.57 8.74
N THR A 101 -1.51 11.27 9.01
CA THR A 101 -2.81 10.66 9.29
C THR A 101 -3.60 10.48 8.00
N LEU A 102 -3.94 9.25 7.69
CA LEU A 102 -4.92 8.91 6.65
C LEU A 102 -6.32 9.11 7.23
N ASN A 103 -7.15 9.92 6.55
CA ASN A 103 -8.55 10.13 6.92
C ASN A 103 -9.47 9.44 5.90
N CYS A 104 -10.24 8.47 6.35
CA CYS A 104 -11.19 7.78 5.49
C CYS A 104 -12.56 8.48 5.52
N VAL A 105 -13.24 8.50 4.36
CA VAL A 105 -14.60 9.04 4.24
C VAL A 105 -15.66 8.23 5.04
N GLU A 106 -15.30 7.05 5.50
CA GLU A 106 -16.11 6.21 6.39
C GLU A 106 -16.02 6.62 7.88
N GLY A 107 -15.32 7.70 8.20
CA GLY A 107 -15.23 8.27 9.55
C GLY A 107 -14.15 7.67 10.44
N TRP A 108 -13.24 6.82 9.92
CA TRP A 108 -12.07 6.36 10.65
C TRP A 108 -10.81 7.06 10.14
N HIS A 109 -9.77 7.07 10.96
CA HIS A 109 -8.45 7.59 10.62
C HIS A 109 -7.36 6.65 11.12
N ALA A 110 -6.15 6.82 10.57
CA ALA A 110 -4.97 6.10 11.03
C ALA A 110 -3.73 6.98 10.91
N THR A 111 -3.07 7.23 12.05
CA THR A 111 -1.80 7.97 12.13
C THR A 111 -0.65 6.98 12.05
N ILE A 112 0.12 7.06 10.98
CA ILE A 112 1.17 6.10 10.63
C ILE A 112 2.46 6.84 10.31
N LEU A 113 3.58 6.27 10.73
CA LEU A 113 4.91 6.69 10.30
C LEU A 113 5.23 6.01 8.96
N TRP A 114 5.15 6.79 7.90
CA TRP A 114 5.46 6.35 6.54
C TRP A 114 6.93 6.55 6.20
N LYS A 115 7.50 5.63 5.43
CA LYS A 115 8.82 5.80 4.81
C LYS A 115 8.74 5.49 3.33
N GLY A 116 9.30 6.37 2.51
CA GLY A 116 9.26 6.25 1.06
C GLY A 116 10.17 7.25 0.37
N VAL A 117 9.97 7.41 -0.93
CA VAL A 117 10.72 8.31 -1.81
C VAL A 117 9.82 9.48 -2.17
N LEU A 118 10.40 10.69 -2.28
CA LEU A 118 9.65 11.85 -2.78
C LEU A 118 9.17 11.59 -4.21
N LEU A 119 7.91 11.90 -4.48
CA LEU A 119 7.39 11.84 -5.84
C LEU A 119 8.12 12.80 -6.79
N SER A 120 8.61 13.94 -6.28
CA SER A 120 9.46 14.85 -7.05
C SER A 120 10.74 14.19 -7.56
N ASP A 121 11.36 13.33 -6.75
CA ASP A 121 12.60 12.63 -7.13
C ASP A 121 12.33 11.59 -8.22
N ILE A 122 11.23 10.84 -8.07
CA ILE A 122 10.80 9.84 -9.08
C ILE A 122 10.42 10.52 -10.40
N ILE A 123 9.60 11.58 -10.35
CA ILE A 123 9.15 12.34 -11.52
C ILE A 123 10.34 13.04 -12.20
N GLY A 124 11.31 13.53 -11.40
CA GLY A 124 12.51 14.16 -11.90
C GLY A 124 13.36 13.27 -12.81
N LEU A 125 13.38 11.95 -12.56
CA LEU A 125 14.08 10.99 -13.41
C LEU A 125 13.51 10.94 -14.84
N ALA A 126 12.21 11.20 -14.99
CA ALA A 126 11.52 11.17 -16.28
C ALA A 126 11.47 12.54 -16.98
N GLU A 127 11.92 13.61 -16.33
CA GLU A 127 11.88 14.99 -16.82
C GLU A 127 10.48 15.41 -17.30
N ALA A 128 9.59 15.74 -16.36
CA ALA A 128 8.23 16.18 -16.65
C ALA A 128 8.19 17.32 -17.69
N ASP A 129 7.31 17.21 -18.68
CA ASP A 129 7.05 18.29 -19.64
C ASP A 129 6.42 19.49 -18.91
N ILE A 130 6.75 20.70 -19.35
CA ILE A 130 6.22 21.95 -18.78
C ILE A 130 4.68 22.05 -18.83
N LYS A 131 4.04 21.31 -19.72
CA LYS A 131 2.59 21.26 -19.84
C LYS A 131 1.93 20.35 -18.80
N SER A 132 2.71 19.56 -18.07
CA SER A 132 2.19 18.66 -17.04
C SER A 132 1.66 19.47 -15.86
N ASN A 133 0.41 19.26 -15.52
CA ASN A 133 -0.24 19.88 -14.35
C ASN A 133 -0.91 18.87 -13.41
N THR A 134 -1.03 17.61 -13.84
CA THR A 134 -1.75 16.55 -13.14
C THR A 134 -0.90 15.29 -13.16
N VAL A 135 -0.92 14.57 -12.04
CA VAL A 135 -0.33 13.24 -11.92
C VAL A 135 -1.45 12.23 -11.70
N ILE A 136 -1.51 11.24 -12.56
CA ILE A 136 -2.45 10.12 -12.48
C ILE A 136 -1.69 8.91 -11.92
N PHE A 137 -2.23 8.29 -10.89
CA PHE A 137 -1.68 7.08 -10.29
C PHE A 137 -2.50 5.89 -10.74
N HIS A 138 -1.84 4.86 -11.26
CA HIS A 138 -2.43 3.60 -11.66
C HIS A 138 -1.98 2.49 -10.71
N SER A 139 -2.91 1.68 -10.28
CA SER A 139 -2.72 0.53 -9.40
C SER A 139 -2.90 -0.79 -10.15
N ILE A 140 -2.27 -1.86 -9.65
CA ILE A 140 -2.31 -3.17 -10.30
C ILE A 140 -3.72 -3.77 -10.37
N ASP A 141 -4.61 -3.39 -9.46
CA ASP A 141 -6.02 -3.82 -9.41
C ASP A 141 -6.94 -3.06 -10.38
N GLY A 142 -6.39 -2.13 -11.17
CA GLY A 142 -7.13 -1.26 -12.08
C GLY A 142 -7.66 0.03 -11.43
N TYR A 143 -7.36 0.25 -10.14
CA TYR A 143 -7.69 1.52 -9.48
C TYR A 143 -6.90 2.67 -10.08
N THR A 144 -7.55 3.84 -10.22
CA THR A 144 -6.87 5.08 -10.60
C THR A 144 -7.36 6.25 -9.76
N THR A 145 -6.49 7.21 -9.54
CA THR A 145 -6.81 8.53 -8.97
C THR A 145 -5.83 9.57 -9.50
N SER A 146 -6.11 10.84 -9.28
CA SER A 146 -5.20 11.91 -9.70
C SER A 146 -5.03 12.98 -8.65
N LEU A 147 -3.92 13.68 -8.72
CA LEU A 147 -3.63 14.87 -7.92
C LEU A 147 -2.97 15.95 -8.80
N PRO A 148 -3.21 17.25 -8.51
CA PRO A 148 -2.43 18.30 -9.15
C PRO A 148 -0.95 18.13 -8.86
N LEU A 149 -0.10 18.26 -9.88
CA LEU A 149 1.36 18.16 -9.75
C LEU A 149 1.90 19.13 -8.71
N GLN A 150 1.42 20.39 -8.73
CA GLN A 150 1.87 21.39 -7.78
C GLN A 150 1.59 21.01 -6.31
N VAL A 151 0.42 20.41 -6.04
CA VAL A 151 0.07 19.93 -4.68
C VAL A 151 1.02 18.85 -4.21
N ILE A 152 1.41 17.92 -5.10
CA ILE A 152 2.40 16.87 -4.81
C ILE A 152 3.75 17.47 -4.44
N LEU A 153 4.20 18.49 -5.19
CA LEU A 153 5.49 19.16 -4.97
C LEU A 153 5.48 19.97 -3.68
N ASP A 154 4.46 20.78 -3.46
CA ASP A 154 4.33 21.66 -2.27
C ASP A 154 4.25 20.87 -0.98
N LYS A 155 3.51 19.75 -0.98
CA LYS A 155 3.36 18.85 0.15
C LYS A 155 4.52 17.88 0.30
N LYS A 156 5.46 17.85 -0.64
CA LYS A 156 6.56 16.85 -0.67
C LYS A 156 5.99 15.45 -0.45
N MET A 157 4.97 15.09 -1.22
CA MET A 157 4.32 13.79 -1.09
C MET A 157 5.29 12.65 -1.43
N ILE A 158 5.13 11.53 -0.74
CA ILE A 158 6.00 10.36 -0.91
C ILE A 158 5.22 9.17 -1.50
N LEU A 159 5.95 8.35 -2.23
CA LEU A 159 5.55 6.99 -2.56
C LEU A 159 6.17 6.08 -1.49
N ALA A 160 5.34 5.58 -0.57
CA ALA A 160 5.82 4.84 0.58
C ALA A 160 5.94 3.33 0.30
N TYR A 161 6.98 2.72 0.87
CA TYR A 161 7.25 1.27 0.85
C TYR A 161 7.35 0.66 2.25
N SER A 162 7.22 1.49 3.29
CA SER A 162 7.28 1.07 4.69
C SER A 162 6.27 1.86 5.52
N SER A 163 5.71 1.24 6.54
CA SER A 163 4.81 1.80 7.52
C SER A 163 5.26 1.37 8.92
N ASN A 164 5.25 2.26 9.90
CA ASN A 164 5.62 1.97 11.29
C ASN A 164 6.91 1.12 11.42
N LYS A 165 7.94 1.43 10.60
CA LYS A 165 9.25 0.74 10.54
C LYS A 165 9.22 -0.71 10.00
N ILE A 166 8.10 -1.21 9.52
CA ILE A 166 8.03 -2.50 8.83
C ILE A 166 7.89 -2.32 7.32
N THR A 167 8.23 -3.35 6.54
CA THR A 167 7.88 -3.39 5.12
C THR A 167 6.38 -3.30 4.97
N LEU A 168 5.94 -2.52 3.99
CA LEU A 168 4.52 -2.29 3.74
C LEU A 168 3.75 -3.62 3.62
N PRO A 169 2.69 -3.84 4.43
CA PRO A 169 1.85 -5.03 4.29
C PRO A 169 1.13 -5.06 2.93
N PRO A 170 0.87 -6.23 2.33
CA PRO A 170 0.05 -6.34 1.11
C PRO A 170 -1.30 -5.64 1.24
N ALA A 171 -1.97 -5.76 2.38
CA ALA A 171 -3.25 -5.10 2.65
C ALA A 171 -3.17 -3.57 2.64
N LEU A 172 -1.99 -3.00 2.93
CA LEU A 172 -1.77 -1.56 2.92
C LEU A 172 -1.24 -1.05 1.57
N GLY A 173 -0.88 -1.94 0.65
CA GLY A 173 -0.51 -1.54 -0.71
C GLY A 173 0.91 -1.91 -1.15
N TYR A 174 1.56 -2.95 -0.52
CA TYR A 174 2.86 -3.41 -1.00
C TYR A 174 2.86 -3.67 -2.52
N PRO A 175 3.84 -3.23 -3.31
CA PRO A 175 5.12 -2.65 -2.88
C PRO A 175 5.09 -1.14 -2.57
N PHE A 176 4.11 -0.39 -3.11
CA PHE A 176 4.05 1.06 -2.93
C PHE A 176 2.63 1.57 -2.74
N ILE A 177 2.48 2.52 -1.81
CA ILE A 177 1.28 3.33 -1.59
C ILE A 177 1.60 4.81 -1.76
N LEU A 178 0.69 5.54 -2.39
CA LEU A 178 0.73 7.00 -2.40
C LEU A 178 0.33 7.53 -1.02
N VAL A 179 1.19 8.28 -0.36
CA VAL A 179 0.85 9.05 0.84
C VAL A 179 0.31 10.41 0.42
N ALA A 180 -1.00 10.46 0.22
CA ALA A 180 -1.71 11.66 -0.23
C ALA A 180 -2.09 12.56 0.96
N GLU A 181 -1.10 13.20 1.58
CA GLU A 181 -1.27 14.07 2.74
C GLU A 181 -2.36 15.13 2.52
N ASP A 182 -3.23 15.33 3.53
CA ASP A 182 -4.40 16.21 3.52
C ASP A 182 -5.50 15.83 2.50
N LYS A 183 -5.43 14.62 1.95
CA LYS A 183 -6.48 14.10 1.06
C LYS A 183 -7.23 12.94 1.72
N ALA A 184 -8.49 12.80 1.38
CA ALA A 184 -9.32 11.69 1.82
C ALA A 184 -8.75 10.33 1.32
N GLY A 185 -9.01 9.26 2.07
CA GLY A 185 -8.42 7.94 1.85
C GLY A 185 -8.57 7.37 0.44
N TYR A 186 -9.63 7.76 -0.30
CA TYR A 186 -9.78 7.34 -1.71
C TYR A 186 -8.75 7.98 -2.67
N LYS A 187 -8.00 9.00 -2.26
CA LYS A 187 -6.86 9.54 -3.04
C LYS A 187 -5.56 8.77 -2.80
N TRP A 188 -5.51 7.86 -1.85
CA TRP A 188 -4.34 7.08 -1.49
C TRP A 188 -4.27 5.80 -2.32
N ALA A 189 -3.70 5.89 -3.54
CA ALA A 189 -3.54 4.73 -4.42
C ALA A 189 -2.61 3.69 -3.79
N ARG A 190 -3.08 2.43 -3.69
CA ARG A 190 -2.33 1.27 -3.22
C ARG A 190 -1.81 0.46 -4.40
N TRP A 191 -0.76 -0.36 -4.18
CA TRP A 191 -0.19 -1.23 -5.24
C TRP A 191 0.12 -0.45 -6.51
N VAL A 192 0.69 0.76 -6.36
CA VAL A 192 0.97 1.67 -7.49
C VAL A 192 1.94 1.03 -8.46
N THR A 193 1.60 1.01 -9.74
CA THR A 193 2.42 0.46 -10.84
C THR A 193 2.84 1.51 -11.85
N GLU A 194 2.13 2.66 -11.90
CA GLU A 194 2.44 3.71 -12.86
C GLU A 194 2.09 5.09 -12.30
N ILE A 195 2.94 6.05 -12.62
CA ILE A 195 2.79 7.47 -12.35
C ILE A 195 2.76 8.16 -13.72
N GLU A 196 1.59 8.58 -14.17
CA GLU A 196 1.39 9.21 -15.48
C GLU A 196 1.29 10.74 -15.33
N LEU A 197 2.14 11.48 -16.01
CA LEU A 197 2.10 12.93 -16.09
C LEU A 197 1.11 13.36 -17.19
N SER A 198 0.21 14.30 -16.87
CA SER A 198 -0.89 14.70 -17.78
C SER A 198 -1.14 16.21 -17.72
N ALA A 199 -1.70 16.76 -18.80
CA ALA A 199 -2.27 18.11 -18.84
C ALA A 199 -3.78 18.14 -18.52
N ASN A 200 -4.39 16.99 -18.22
CA ASN A 200 -5.83 16.88 -17.95
C ASN A 200 -6.14 17.15 -16.47
N ALA A 201 -6.30 18.44 -16.12
CA ALA A 201 -6.68 18.84 -14.76
C ALA A 201 -8.06 18.31 -14.30
N ASN A 202 -8.87 17.84 -15.21
CA ASN A 202 -10.22 17.30 -14.93
C ASN A 202 -10.26 15.77 -14.99
N TYR A 203 -9.11 15.09 -14.92
CA TYR A 203 -9.10 13.63 -14.89
C TYR A 203 -9.88 13.13 -13.67
N LYS A 204 -10.74 12.15 -13.93
CA LYS A 204 -11.54 11.47 -12.90
C LYS A 204 -11.12 10.02 -12.81
N GLY A 205 -10.56 9.64 -11.68
CA GLY A 205 -10.24 8.25 -11.36
C GLY A 205 -11.46 7.45 -10.92
N TYR A 206 -11.23 6.31 -10.30
CA TYR A 206 -12.28 5.35 -9.99
C TYR A 206 -13.44 5.92 -9.15
N TRP A 207 -13.13 6.61 -8.04
CA TRP A 207 -14.14 7.17 -7.15
C TRP A 207 -14.68 8.51 -7.64
N GLU A 208 -13.85 9.32 -8.28
CA GLU A 208 -14.26 10.61 -8.84
C GLU A 208 -15.30 10.44 -9.96
N GLN A 209 -15.22 9.36 -10.76
CA GLN A 209 -16.25 8.98 -11.72
C GLN A 209 -17.58 8.58 -11.06
N ARG A 210 -17.53 8.22 -9.78
CA ARG A 210 -18.70 7.83 -8.95
C ARG A 210 -19.20 8.96 -8.08
N GLY A 211 -18.77 10.21 -8.35
CA GLY A 211 -19.28 11.41 -7.69
C GLY A 211 -18.48 11.92 -6.51
N TYR A 212 -17.34 11.28 -6.18
CA TYR A 212 -16.45 11.82 -5.14
C TYR A 212 -15.69 13.06 -5.67
N PRO A 213 -15.37 14.03 -4.81
CA PRO A 213 -14.60 15.22 -5.21
C PRO A 213 -13.22 14.89 -5.79
N ASN A 214 -12.75 15.75 -6.69
CA ASN A 214 -11.39 15.62 -7.25
C ASN A 214 -10.35 16.32 -6.36
#